data_4a7ca450ee8e8fe21810dcd174d789d5
#
_entry.id   4a7ca450ee8e8fe21810dcd174d789d5
#
_cell.length_a   1.000
_cell.length_b   1.000
_cell.length_c   1.000
_cell.angle_alpha   90.00
_cell.angle_beta   90.00
_cell.angle_gamma   90.00
#
_symmetry.space_group_name_H-M   'P 1'
#
loop_
_entity.id
_entity.type
_entity.pdbx_description
1 polymer ?
#
loop_
_entity_poly.entity_id
_entity_poly.type
_entity_poly.pdbx_seq_one_letter_code
_entity_poly.pdbx_strand_id
1 'polypeptide(L)'
;HMSMDLWIFDVGRGLCVAIRSPNGYLCVIDCGRSDDFSPIEWLATQEWTRHKNYKLAKLIITHPHVDHIADIETVTNKLKPFMILRRKDLDWGKVISGGSDQTTVMKHFMKNYMPPEYNSTVSDADKPDWGDGFVLSSYCLGESKAAEISGTDSAYVNNTSYVTIITYQNYRIALPGDIESEGMAALLQESQRLCSAINS
;
A
#
# COMPACT_ATOMS: atom_id res chain seq x y z
N HIS A 1 -1.75 -9.45 -26.50
CA HIS A 1 -0.77 -9.51 -25.41
C HIS A 1 -1.40 -8.93 -24.17
N MET A 2 -1.54 -9.73 -23.11
CA MET A 2 -1.89 -9.21 -21.80
C MET A 2 -0.66 -8.47 -21.27
N SER A 3 -0.80 -7.19 -20.95
CA SER A 3 0.26 -6.31 -20.43
C SER A 3 -0.05 -5.93 -19.00
N MET A 4 0.99 -5.66 -18.24
CA MET A 4 0.87 -4.94 -16.97
C MET A 4 0.97 -3.44 -17.27
N ASP A 5 0.10 -2.64 -16.65
CA ASP A 5 0.22 -1.19 -16.67
C ASP A 5 0.51 -0.67 -15.27
N LEU A 6 1.35 0.34 -15.19
CA LEU A 6 1.74 1.00 -13.94
C LEU A 6 1.58 2.51 -14.09
N TRP A 7 0.87 3.13 -13.16
CA TRP A 7 0.74 4.57 -13.03
C TRP A 7 1.32 5.03 -11.70
N ILE A 8 2.24 5.96 -11.74
CA ILE A 8 2.76 6.68 -10.58
C ILE A 8 2.22 8.09 -10.68
N PHE A 9 1.37 8.47 -9.73
CA PHE A 9 0.70 9.77 -9.77
C PHE A 9 1.52 10.82 -9.05
N ASP A 10 1.61 12.01 -9.65
CA ASP A 10 2.13 13.19 -8.95
C ASP A 10 1.06 13.72 -7.99
N VAL A 11 1.27 13.44 -6.73
CA VAL A 11 0.37 13.85 -5.63
C VAL A 11 1.04 14.85 -4.68
N GLY A 12 2.21 15.39 -5.08
CA GLY A 12 3.03 16.25 -4.25
C GLY A 12 3.75 15.44 -3.17
N ARG A 13 3.31 15.57 -1.91
CA ARG A 13 3.75 14.69 -0.82
C ARG A 13 2.94 13.40 -0.81
N GLY A 14 3.51 12.36 -0.25
CA GLY A 14 2.87 11.06 -0.17
C GLY A 14 3.02 10.24 -1.44
N LEU A 15 2.20 9.21 -1.57
CA LEU A 15 2.28 8.25 -2.66
C LEU A 15 0.89 7.83 -3.14
N CYS A 16 0.74 7.64 -4.44
CA CYS A 16 -0.34 6.87 -5.03
C CYS A 16 0.17 6.17 -6.29
N VAL A 17 0.16 4.85 -6.28
CA VAL A 17 0.56 4.02 -7.42
C VAL A 17 -0.59 3.08 -7.77
N ALA A 18 -0.99 3.05 -9.02
CA ALA A 18 -1.96 2.08 -9.52
C ALA A 18 -1.27 1.07 -10.45
N ILE A 19 -1.67 -0.18 -10.32
CA ILE A 19 -1.17 -1.28 -11.12
C ILE A 19 -2.38 -2.02 -11.70
N ARG A 20 -2.43 -2.15 -13.02
CA ARG A 20 -3.33 -3.08 -13.67
C ARG A 20 -2.56 -4.34 -14.04
N SER A 21 -2.94 -5.47 -13.47
CA SER A 21 -2.32 -6.76 -13.75
C SER A 21 -2.63 -7.24 -15.17
N PRO A 22 -1.90 -8.24 -15.71
CA PRO A 22 -2.18 -8.81 -17.02
C PRO A 22 -3.63 -9.27 -17.19
N ASN A 23 -4.26 -9.79 -16.15
CA ASN A 23 -5.67 -10.19 -16.18
C ASN A 23 -6.65 -9.06 -15.86
N GLY A 24 -6.19 -7.81 -15.82
CA GLY A 24 -7.03 -6.62 -15.69
C GLY A 24 -7.45 -6.25 -14.27
N TYR A 25 -6.87 -6.88 -13.24
CA TYR A 25 -7.17 -6.53 -11.85
C TYR A 25 -6.40 -5.28 -11.41
N LEU A 26 -7.10 -4.37 -10.74
CA LEU A 26 -6.49 -3.17 -10.18
C LEU A 26 -5.94 -3.44 -8.78
N CYS A 27 -4.68 -3.06 -8.56
CA CYS A 27 -4.07 -2.89 -7.25
C CYS A 27 -3.67 -1.42 -7.08
N VAL A 28 -3.87 -0.87 -5.89
CA VAL A 28 -3.43 0.49 -5.54
C VAL A 28 -2.51 0.39 -4.32
N ILE A 29 -1.39 1.10 -4.38
CA ILE A 29 -0.44 1.25 -3.28
C ILE A 29 -0.48 2.70 -2.84
N ASP A 30 -0.92 2.91 -1.62
CA ASP A 30 -1.29 4.19 -1.03
C ASP A 30 -2.37 4.95 -1.82
N CYS A 31 -2.95 5.95 -1.21
CA CYS A 31 -3.97 6.77 -1.83
C CYS A 31 -3.77 8.25 -1.46
N GLY A 32 -2.55 8.73 -1.68
CA GLY A 32 -2.23 10.14 -1.63
C GLY A 32 -2.99 10.92 -2.71
N ARG A 33 -3.17 12.21 -2.46
CA ARG A 33 -3.76 13.15 -3.41
C ARG A 33 -3.12 14.52 -3.28
N SER A 34 -3.13 15.31 -4.34
CA SER A 34 -2.86 16.75 -4.26
C SER A 34 -4.16 17.54 -4.03
N ASP A 35 -4.01 18.85 -3.83
CA ASP A 35 -5.18 19.73 -3.67
C ASP A 35 -6.07 19.75 -4.92
N ASP A 36 -5.45 19.63 -6.09
CA ASP A 36 -6.13 19.78 -7.39
C ASP A 36 -6.43 18.44 -8.06
N PHE A 37 -5.89 17.32 -7.59
CA PHE A 37 -6.01 16.04 -8.27
C PHE A 37 -6.14 14.85 -7.29
N SER A 38 -7.19 14.06 -7.51
CA SER A 38 -7.43 12.78 -6.86
C SER A 38 -7.20 11.64 -7.85
N PRO A 39 -6.11 10.86 -7.69
CA PRO A 39 -5.91 9.65 -8.48
C PRO A 39 -7.05 8.66 -8.37
N ILE A 40 -7.63 8.54 -7.17
CA ILE A 40 -8.72 7.60 -6.89
C ILE A 40 -10.01 7.99 -7.63
N GLU A 41 -10.34 9.30 -7.66
CA GLU A 41 -11.45 9.79 -8.48
C GLU A 41 -11.22 9.45 -9.96
N TRP A 42 -10.03 9.73 -10.48
CA TRP A 42 -9.68 9.41 -11.85
C TRP A 42 -9.78 7.91 -12.14
N LEU A 43 -9.20 7.06 -11.28
CA LEU A 43 -9.29 5.60 -11.40
C LEU A 43 -10.76 5.14 -11.41
N ALA A 44 -11.62 5.71 -10.57
CA ALA A 44 -13.02 5.33 -10.48
C ALA A 44 -13.81 5.63 -11.77
N THR A 45 -13.34 6.54 -12.60
CA THR A 45 -13.96 6.85 -13.91
C THR A 45 -13.55 5.89 -15.02
N GLN A 46 -12.45 5.14 -14.83
CA GLN A 46 -11.92 4.27 -15.87
C GLN A 46 -12.78 3.02 -16.03
N GLU A 47 -13.18 2.70 -17.25
CA GLU A 47 -14.02 1.51 -17.51
C GLU A 47 -13.30 0.20 -17.22
N TRP A 48 -11.99 0.16 -17.43
CA TRP A 48 -11.17 -1.02 -17.16
C TRP A 48 -11.01 -1.37 -15.67
N THR A 49 -11.39 -0.48 -14.74
CA THR A 49 -11.43 -0.78 -13.30
C THR A 49 -12.65 -1.64 -12.90
N ARG A 50 -13.58 -1.86 -13.81
CA ARG A 50 -14.83 -2.60 -13.55
C ARG A 50 -14.68 -4.08 -13.84
N HIS A 51 -13.63 -4.70 -13.30
CA HIS A 51 -13.39 -6.11 -13.56
C HIS A 51 -14.19 -7.01 -12.61
N LYS A 52 -15.01 -7.92 -13.17
CA LYS A 52 -15.80 -8.91 -12.41
C LYS A 52 -16.69 -8.27 -11.33
N ASN A 53 -16.46 -8.64 -10.07
CA ASN A 53 -17.32 -8.26 -8.95
C ASN A 53 -16.81 -7.09 -8.10
N TYR A 54 -15.62 -6.53 -8.42
CA TYR A 54 -15.01 -5.44 -7.66
C TYR A 54 -14.16 -4.54 -8.55
N LYS A 55 -14.15 -3.26 -8.19
CA LYS A 55 -13.39 -2.24 -8.92
C LYS A 55 -11.91 -2.20 -8.52
N LEU A 56 -11.62 -2.54 -7.26
CA LEU A 56 -10.26 -2.53 -6.70
C LEU A 56 -10.03 -3.90 -6.05
N ALA A 57 -9.12 -4.68 -6.63
CA ALA A 57 -8.82 -6.00 -6.12
C ALA A 57 -8.00 -5.94 -4.83
N LYS A 58 -7.03 -5.04 -4.75
CA LYS A 58 -6.18 -4.89 -3.56
C LYS A 58 -5.77 -3.45 -3.34
N LEU A 59 -5.90 -3.02 -2.10
CA LEU A 59 -5.29 -1.80 -1.58
C LEU A 59 -4.12 -2.19 -0.66
N ILE A 60 -2.97 -1.58 -0.86
CA ILE A 60 -1.82 -1.68 0.04
C ILE A 60 -1.60 -0.29 0.64
N ILE A 61 -1.66 -0.18 1.95
CA ILE A 61 -1.23 1.02 2.68
C ILE A 61 0.16 0.74 3.24
N THR A 62 1.14 1.43 2.71
CA THR A 62 2.54 1.26 3.12
C THR A 62 2.72 1.59 4.59
N HIS A 63 2.24 2.75 5.01
CA HIS A 63 2.19 3.20 6.39
C HIS A 63 1.11 4.30 6.53
N PRO A 64 0.62 4.59 7.75
CA PRO A 64 -0.56 5.43 7.93
C PRO A 64 -0.25 6.93 8.13
N HIS A 65 0.75 7.51 7.46
CA HIS A 65 0.86 8.96 7.38
C HIS A 65 -0.29 9.54 6.54
N VAL A 66 -0.76 10.72 6.91
CA VAL A 66 -1.98 11.31 6.33
C VAL A 66 -1.85 11.52 4.82
N ASP A 67 -0.69 11.88 4.31
CA ASP A 67 -0.43 12.09 2.90
C ASP A 67 -0.41 10.78 2.08
N HIS A 68 -0.26 9.61 2.73
CA HIS A 68 -0.39 8.30 2.11
C HIS A 68 -1.83 7.74 2.12
N ILE A 69 -2.69 8.28 2.97
CA ILE A 69 -4.10 7.88 3.08
C ILE A 69 -5.08 9.03 2.81
N ALA A 70 -4.60 10.13 2.22
CA ALA A 70 -5.36 11.37 2.06
C ALA A 70 -6.70 11.17 1.32
N ASP A 71 -6.77 10.23 0.40
CA ASP A 71 -7.94 9.96 -0.42
C ASP A 71 -8.71 8.68 -0.01
N ILE A 72 -8.47 8.20 1.21
CA ILE A 72 -9.03 6.91 1.70
C ILE A 72 -10.56 6.91 1.74
N GLU A 73 -11.19 8.05 1.96
CA GLU A 73 -12.64 8.16 1.93
C GLU A 73 -13.19 7.94 0.52
N THR A 74 -12.53 8.49 -0.49
CA THR A 74 -12.87 8.27 -1.89
C THR A 74 -12.68 6.79 -2.28
N VAL A 75 -11.62 6.14 -1.81
CA VAL A 75 -11.43 4.69 -1.97
C VAL A 75 -12.63 3.92 -1.42
N THR A 76 -13.06 4.24 -0.20
CA THR A 76 -14.20 3.59 0.46
C THR A 76 -15.47 3.74 -0.36
N ASN A 77 -15.73 4.95 -0.82
CA ASN A 77 -17.00 5.29 -1.47
C ASN A 77 -17.08 4.81 -2.93
N LYS A 78 -15.96 4.85 -3.67
CA LYS A 78 -15.97 4.67 -5.12
C LYS A 78 -15.35 3.36 -5.61
N LEU A 79 -14.30 2.87 -4.96
CA LEU A 79 -13.57 1.69 -5.40
C LEU A 79 -13.83 0.45 -4.55
N LYS A 80 -14.02 0.60 -3.25
CA LYS A 80 -14.33 -0.49 -2.30
C LYS A 80 -13.36 -1.66 -2.46
N PRO A 81 -12.15 -1.60 -1.87
CA PRO A 81 -11.15 -2.64 -2.07
C PRO A 81 -11.66 -4.01 -1.60
N PHE A 82 -11.44 -5.04 -2.41
CA PHE A 82 -11.77 -6.42 -2.06
C PHE A 82 -10.81 -6.97 -0.99
N MET A 83 -9.51 -6.65 -1.12
CA MET A 83 -8.49 -6.97 -0.14
C MET A 83 -7.77 -5.70 0.29
N ILE A 84 -7.32 -5.68 1.54
CA ILE A 84 -6.46 -4.61 2.04
C ILE A 84 -5.27 -5.19 2.79
N LEU A 85 -4.07 -4.68 2.48
CA LEU A 85 -2.87 -4.88 3.26
C LEU A 85 -2.54 -3.59 4.00
N ARG A 86 -2.49 -3.65 5.33
CA ARG A 86 -2.09 -2.56 6.22
C ARG A 86 -1.51 -3.13 7.50
N ARG A 87 -0.74 -2.33 8.21
CA ARG A 87 -0.22 -2.68 9.53
C ARG A 87 -1.34 -2.56 10.58
N LYS A 88 -1.46 -3.57 11.43
CA LYS A 88 -2.37 -3.57 12.58
C LYS A 88 -1.64 -3.56 13.92
N ASP A 89 -0.38 -3.88 13.90
CA ASP A 89 0.49 -4.11 15.04
C ASP A 89 1.25 -2.85 15.49
N LEU A 90 0.86 -1.67 15.01
CA LEU A 90 1.56 -0.41 15.29
C LEU A 90 1.24 0.15 16.67
N ASP A 91 2.20 0.85 17.25
CA ASP A 91 1.95 1.77 18.37
C ASP A 91 1.19 3.00 17.87
N TRP A 92 -0.12 3.00 18.03
CA TRP A 92 -1.00 4.08 17.55
C TRP A 92 -0.79 5.40 18.27
N GLY A 93 -0.21 5.40 19.47
CA GLY A 93 0.24 6.64 20.12
C GLY A 93 1.33 7.34 19.31
N LYS A 94 2.33 6.57 18.87
CA LYS A 94 3.41 7.08 18.01
C LYS A 94 2.91 7.46 16.61
N VAL A 95 1.97 6.69 16.04
CA VAL A 95 1.36 7.04 14.75
C VAL A 95 0.70 8.41 14.80
N ILE A 96 -0.05 8.68 15.84
CA ILE A 96 -0.76 9.97 16.01
C ILE A 96 0.23 11.11 16.27
N SER A 97 1.21 10.92 17.17
CA SER A 97 2.21 11.94 17.49
C SER A 97 3.22 12.17 16.36
N GLY A 98 3.46 11.16 15.52
CA GLY A 98 4.39 11.22 14.38
C GLY A 98 3.91 12.01 13.16
N GLY A 99 2.79 12.73 13.25
CA GLY A 99 2.28 13.60 12.19
C GLY A 99 0.99 13.10 11.53
N SER A 100 0.44 11.99 12.03
CA SER A 100 -0.89 11.51 11.63
C SER A 100 -1.93 11.99 12.62
N ASP A 101 -2.01 13.31 12.83
CA ASP A 101 -2.91 13.88 13.81
C ASP A 101 -4.37 13.44 13.61
N GLN A 102 -5.26 13.79 14.55
CA GLN A 102 -6.69 13.41 14.60
C GLN A 102 -7.50 14.01 13.44
N THR A 103 -6.95 13.98 12.22
CA THR A 103 -7.64 14.45 11.01
C THR A 103 -8.88 13.60 10.71
N THR A 104 -9.78 14.17 9.91
CA THR A 104 -10.95 13.42 9.39
C THR A 104 -10.51 12.18 8.63
N VAL A 105 -9.40 12.28 7.87
CA VAL A 105 -8.80 11.18 7.11
C VAL A 105 -8.38 10.04 8.03
N MET A 106 -7.61 10.33 9.09
CA MET A 106 -7.17 9.31 10.05
C MET A 106 -8.36 8.65 10.76
N LYS A 107 -9.35 9.44 11.19
CA LYS A 107 -10.57 8.91 11.81
C LYS A 107 -11.33 7.98 10.88
N HIS A 108 -11.42 8.35 9.59
CA HIS A 108 -12.07 7.49 8.58
C HIS A 108 -11.30 6.19 8.39
N PHE A 109 -9.96 6.25 8.27
CA PHE A 109 -9.10 5.08 8.14
C PHE A 109 -9.25 4.14 9.34
N MET A 110 -9.15 4.65 10.56
CA MET A 110 -9.28 3.88 11.78
C MET A 110 -10.65 3.19 11.88
N LYS A 111 -11.72 3.91 11.56
CA LYS A 111 -13.09 3.38 11.65
C LYS A 111 -13.36 2.29 10.61
N ASN A 112 -12.89 2.45 9.37
CA ASN A 112 -13.32 1.61 8.26
C ASN A 112 -12.31 0.50 7.89
N TYR A 113 -11.03 0.66 8.23
CA TYR A 113 -10.00 -0.27 7.78
C TYR A 113 -9.23 -0.98 8.90
N MET A 114 -9.38 -0.52 10.14
CA MET A 114 -8.70 -1.15 11.29
C MET A 114 -9.54 -2.19 12.04
N PRO A 115 -10.90 -2.25 11.96
CA PRO A 115 -11.66 -3.26 12.64
C PRO A 115 -11.22 -4.68 12.26
N PRO A 116 -11.27 -5.65 13.21
CA PRO A 116 -10.84 -7.05 12.96
C PRO A 116 -11.62 -7.74 11.86
N GLU A 117 -12.90 -7.41 11.72
CA GLU A 117 -13.79 -7.96 10.69
C GLU A 117 -13.43 -7.54 9.27
N TYR A 118 -12.65 -6.48 9.08
CA TYR A 118 -12.11 -6.16 7.76
C TYR A 118 -10.93 -7.08 7.47
N ASN A 119 -11.25 -8.27 7.02
CA ASN A 119 -10.27 -9.33 6.89
C ASN A 119 -9.42 -9.15 5.61
N SER A 120 -8.11 -9.22 5.77
CA SER A 120 -7.17 -9.29 4.64
C SER A 120 -7.03 -10.71 4.08
N THR A 121 -7.62 -11.72 4.74
CA THR A 121 -7.58 -13.11 4.29
C THR A 121 -8.80 -13.43 3.46
N VAL A 122 -8.56 -13.76 2.21
CA VAL A 122 -9.56 -14.20 1.26
C VAL A 122 -9.29 -15.69 0.99
N SER A 123 -10.34 -16.48 0.77
CA SER A 123 -10.16 -17.88 0.39
C SER A 123 -9.35 -17.98 -0.90
N ASP A 124 -8.61 -19.07 -1.09
CA ASP A 124 -7.81 -19.23 -2.32
C ASP A 124 -8.67 -19.23 -3.59
N ALA A 125 -9.92 -19.68 -3.48
CA ALA A 125 -10.89 -19.67 -4.58
C ALA A 125 -11.32 -18.23 -4.99
N ASP A 126 -11.27 -17.27 -4.05
CA ASP A 126 -11.71 -15.90 -4.27
C ASP A 126 -10.56 -14.95 -4.59
N LYS A 127 -9.30 -15.41 -4.47
CA LYS A 127 -8.14 -14.59 -4.79
C LYS A 127 -8.14 -14.22 -6.28
N PRO A 128 -7.76 -12.98 -6.61
CA PRO A 128 -7.57 -12.58 -7.99
C PRO A 128 -6.51 -13.45 -8.68
N ASP A 129 -6.82 -13.95 -9.84
CA ASP A 129 -5.80 -14.45 -10.76
C ASP A 129 -5.17 -13.25 -11.47
N TRP A 130 -4.04 -12.82 -10.97
CA TRP A 130 -3.34 -11.62 -11.45
C TRP A 130 -2.78 -11.75 -12.87
N GLY A 131 -2.67 -12.97 -13.37
CA GLY A 131 -2.08 -13.31 -14.67
C GLY A 131 -0.67 -13.85 -14.57
N ASP A 132 -0.27 -14.60 -15.59
CA ASP A 132 1.00 -15.30 -15.64
C ASP A 132 2.19 -14.36 -15.49
N GLY A 133 3.13 -14.76 -14.65
CA GLY A 133 4.37 -14.02 -14.40
C GLY A 133 4.22 -12.73 -13.59
N PHE A 134 3.00 -12.44 -13.09
CA PHE A 134 2.78 -11.30 -12.21
C PHE A 134 2.81 -11.73 -10.74
N VAL A 135 3.72 -11.14 -9.96
CA VAL A 135 3.82 -11.36 -8.51
C VAL A 135 3.90 -10.03 -7.79
N LEU A 136 3.14 -9.93 -6.70
CA LEU A 136 3.11 -8.77 -5.82
C LEU A 136 3.49 -9.23 -4.42
N SER A 137 4.67 -8.84 -3.93
CA SER A 137 5.21 -9.23 -2.63
C SER A 137 5.50 -7.99 -1.79
N SER A 138 5.08 -8.01 -0.52
CA SER A 138 5.30 -6.90 0.41
C SER A 138 6.04 -7.39 1.64
N TYR A 139 7.00 -6.60 2.10
CA TYR A 139 7.91 -6.88 3.22
C TYR A 139 7.92 -5.67 4.16
N CYS A 140 8.05 -5.89 5.43
CA CYS A 140 8.18 -4.82 6.41
C CYS A 140 9.01 -5.27 7.61
N LEU A 141 9.58 -4.31 8.33
CA LEU A 141 10.20 -4.57 9.63
C LEU A 141 9.15 -4.96 10.67
N GLY A 142 9.55 -5.77 11.62
CA GLY A 142 8.77 -5.95 12.85
C GLY A 142 8.59 -4.62 13.59
N GLU A 143 7.46 -4.45 14.26
CA GLU A 143 7.12 -3.22 15.00
C GLU A 143 8.21 -2.84 16.00
N SER A 144 8.65 -3.79 16.81
CA SER A 144 9.67 -3.56 17.84
C SER A 144 11.02 -3.13 17.24
N LYS A 145 11.39 -3.66 16.06
CA LYS A 145 12.63 -3.27 15.39
C LYS A 145 12.52 -1.86 14.82
N ALA A 146 11.40 -1.52 14.21
CA ALA A 146 11.15 -0.15 13.76
C ALA A 146 11.21 0.85 14.93
N ALA A 147 10.64 0.51 16.09
CA ALA A 147 10.70 1.33 17.28
C ALA A 147 12.13 1.50 17.83
N GLU A 148 12.93 0.42 17.81
CA GLU A 148 14.33 0.41 18.30
C GLU A 148 15.22 1.37 17.51
N ILE A 149 15.08 1.36 16.16
CA ILE A 149 16.01 2.10 15.29
C ILE A 149 15.55 3.53 14.99
N SER A 150 14.33 3.90 15.35
CA SER A 150 13.76 5.20 15.00
C SER A 150 13.99 6.23 16.11
N GLY A 151 14.58 7.36 15.76
CA GLY A 151 14.85 8.47 16.70
C GLY A 151 13.65 9.35 17.01
N THR A 152 12.58 9.28 16.21
CA THR A 152 11.35 10.07 16.35
C THR A 152 10.12 9.23 16.03
N ASP A 153 8.95 9.68 16.47
CA ASP A 153 7.69 8.99 16.16
C ASP A 153 7.37 9.03 14.66
N SER A 154 7.73 10.10 13.95
CA SER A 154 7.59 10.16 12.48
C SER A 154 8.50 9.15 11.79
N ALA A 155 9.78 9.06 12.18
CA ALA A 155 10.71 8.06 11.65
C ALA A 155 10.23 6.62 11.97
N TYR A 156 9.64 6.41 13.15
CA TYR A 156 9.02 5.12 13.48
C TYR A 156 7.93 4.76 12.48
N VAL A 157 7.00 5.68 12.21
CA VAL A 157 5.92 5.43 11.26
C VAL A 157 6.47 5.13 9.86
N ASN A 158 7.45 5.92 9.38
CA ASN A 158 8.14 5.69 8.12
C ASN A 158 8.78 4.29 8.06
N ASN A 159 9.51 3.90 9.10
CA ASN A 159 10.22 2.61 9.16
C ASN A 159 9.27 1.40 9.30
N THR A 160 7.97 1.63 9.55
CA THR A 160 6.95 0.57 9.49
C THR A 160 6.42 0.32 8.08
N SER A 161 6.87 1.06 7.07
CA SER A 161 6.41 0.94 5.69
C SER A 161 6.52 -0.48 5.15
N TYR A 162 5.51 -0.89 4.38
CA TYR A 162 5.66 -2.01 3.47
C TYR A 162 6.54 -1.62 2.29
N VAL A 163 7.59 -2.39 2.05
CA VAL A 163 8.35 -2.40 0.81
C VAL A 163 7.70 -3.40 -0.13
N THR A 164 7.15 -2.94 -1.23
CA THR A 164 6.46 -3.80 -2.20
C THR A 164 7.30 -4.01 -3.44
N ILE A 165 7.51 -5.28 -3.81
CA ILE A 165 8.17 -5.69 -5.04
C ILE A 165 7.10 -6.17 -6.01
N ILE A 166 7.05 -5.54 -7.17
CA ILE A 166 6.27 -5.97 -8.32
C ILE A 166 7.20 -6.73 -9.24
N THR A 167 6.87 -7.98 -9.50
CA THR A 167 7.58 -8.79 -10.50
C THR A 167 6.63 -9.08 -11.66
N TYR A 168 7.06 -8.78 -12.87
CA TYR A 168 6.34 -9.16 -14.07
C TYR A 168 7.33 -9.50 -15.18
N GLN A 169 7.27 -10.74 -15.66
CA GLN A 169 8.24 -11.28 -16.60
C GLN A 169 9.68 -11.13 -16.06
N ASN A 170 10.54 -10.39 -16.76
CA ASN A 170 11.93 -10.13 -16.36
C ASN A 170 12.12 -8.79 -15.64
N TYR A 171 11.03 -8.07 -15.36
CA TYR A 171 11.09 -6.76 -14.70
C TYR A 171 10.76 -6.88 -13.22
N ARG A 172 11.47 -6.10 -12.41
CA ARG A 172 11.19 -5.90 -11.00
C ARG A 172 11.16 -4.43 -10.69
N ILE A 173 10.15 -4.03 -9.95
CA ILE A 173 9.96 -2.65 -9.49
C ILE A 173 9.81 -2.70 -7.98
N ALA A 174 10.68 -1.99 -7.28
CA ALA A 174 10.62 -1.83 -5.84
C ALA A 174 9.93 -0.51 -5.49
N LEU A 175 8.92 -0.57 -4.66
CA LEU A 175 8.20 0.58 -4.10
C LEU A 175 8.41 0.56 -2.59
N PRO A 176 9.37 1.36 -2.06
CA PRO A 176 9.79 1.25 -0.67
C PRO A 176 8.83 1.90 0.33
N GLY A 177 7.82 2.66 -0.12
CA GLY A 177 7.13 3.61 0.75
C GLY A 177 8.12 4.64 1.27
N ASP A 178 7.96 5.04 2.52
CA ASP A 178 8.82 6.04 3.16
C ASP A 178 9.84 5.43 4.14
N ILE A 179 10.13 4.13 3.99
CA ILE A 179 11.13 3.49 4.85
C ILE A 179 12.46 4.24 4.76
N GLU A 180 13.03 4.63 5.88
CA GLU A 180 14.27 5.37 5.94
C GLU A 180 15.48 4.46 5.71
N SER A 181 16.66 5.03 5.52
CA SER A 181 17.89 4.27 5.21
C SER A 181 18.24 3.22 6.26
N GLU A 182 18.09 3.56 7.53
CA GLU A 182 18.31 2.66 8.65
C GLU A 182 17.28 1.52 8.68
N GLY A 183 16.02 1.87 8.40
CA GLY A 183 14.94 0.89 8.27
C GLY A 183 15.16 -0.08 7.13
N MET A 184 15.54 0.43 5.97
CA MET A 184 15.84 -0.41 4.80
C MET A 184 17.05 -1.31 5.05
N ALA A 185 18.12 -0.80 5.66
CA ALA A 185 19.30 -1.59 6.00
C ALA A 185 18.94 -2.74 6.97
N ALA A 186 18.15 -2.46 8.02
CA ALA A 186 17.69 -3.47 8.95
C ALA A 186 16.79 -4.51 8.26
N LEU A 187 15.86 -4.07 7.40
CA LEU A 187 14.96 -4.97 6.67
C LEU A 187 15.72 -5.91 5.74
N LEU A 188 16.75 -5.42 5.04
CA LEU A 188 17.60 -6.23 4.17
C LEU A 188 18.42 -7.26 4.95
N GLN A 189 18.86 -6.92 6.18
CA GLN A 189 19.54 -7.88 7.06
C GLN A 189 18.62 -8.99 7.57
N GLU A 190 17.38 -8.66 7.89
CA GLU A 190 16.42 -9.63 8.46
C GLU A 190 15.71 -10.47 7.39
N SER A 191 15.52 -9.93 6.18
CA SER A 191 14.73 -10.57 5.13
C SER A 191 15.55 -11.10 3.97
N GLN A 192 15.99 -12.37 4.05
CA GLN A 192 16.60 -13.07 2.91
C GLN A 192 15.67 -13.11 1.68
N ARG A 193 14.34 -13.17 1.91
CA ARG A 193 13.34 -13.17 0.83
C ARG A 193 13.34 -11.86 0.06
N LEU A 194 13.41 -10.72 0.76
CA LEU A 194 13.51 -9.42 0.10
C LEU A 194 14.84 -9.30 -0.67
N CYS A 195 15.96 -9.68 -0.05
CA CYS A 195 17.25 -9.69 -0.73
C CYS A 195 17.23 -10.53 -2.00
N SER A 196 16.64 -11.72 -1.95
CA SER A 196 16.48 -12.58 -3.13
C SER A 196 15.57 -11.94 -4.17
N ALA A 197 14.47 -11.30 -3.75
CA ALA A 197 13.53 -10.64 -4.66
C ALA A 197 14.14 -9.44 -5.40
N ILE A 198 15.13 -8.77 -4.80
CA ILE A 198 15.83 -7.62 -5.42
C ILE A 198 16.96 -8.11 -6.35
N ASN A 199 17.67 -9.18 -5.98
CA ASN A 199 18.90 -9.61 -6.66
C ASN A 199 18.69 -10.73 -7.70
N SER A 200 17.53 -11.32 -7.80
CA SER A 200 17.20 -12.34 -8.79
C SER A 200 16.54 -11.73 -10.02
#